data_538bad5ffaa7f803335e74a01ba9caa6
#
_entry.id   538bad5ffaa7f803335e74a01ba9caa6
#
_cell.length_a   1.000
_cell.length_b   1.000
_cell.length_c   1.000
_cell.angle_alpha   90.00
_cell.angle_beta   90.00
_cell.angle_gamma   90.00
#
_symmetry.space_group_name_H-M   'P 1'
#
loop_
_entity.id
_entity.type
_entity.pdbx_description
1 polymer ?
#
loop_
_entity_poly.entity_id
_entity_poly.type
_entity_poly.pdbx_seq_one_letter_code
_entity_poly.pdbx_strand_id
1 'polypeptide(L)'
;MFQKAIPLWHDAGLNTHLIFRADGDFSGAVFRIAAADFYKVYADGAFLGFGPARAAKGYARVDEYSLAACHEVRIEVAGYGCSSLSTVRQQSFCCAEIVRDGEILAATGFDFACMRNHQRRQKVVPISICTFYYFEFITNKIRIIPT
;
A
#
# COMPACT_ATOMS: atom_id res chain seq x y z
N MET A 1 7.25 11.04 -7.89
CA MET A 1 7.88 9.72 -8.04
C MET A 1 8.62 9.41 -6.75
N PHE A 2 8.62 8.18 -6.26
CA PHE A 2 9.38 7.81 -5.06
C PHE A 2 10.88 7.96 -5.31
N GLN A 3 11.60 8.45 -4.30
CA GLN A 3 13.04 8.69 -4.37
C GLN A 3 13.82 7.65 -3.54
N LYS A 4 13.32 7.30 -2.35
CA LYS A 4 13.97 6.39 -1.40
C LYS A 4 13.13 5.16 -1.07
N ALA A 5 11.80 5.28 -1.10
CA ALA A 5 10.90 4.22 -0.66
C ALA A 5 11.07 2.92 -1.46
N ILE A 6 11.09 1.80 -0.76
CA ILE A 6 11.17 0.45 -1.32
C ILE A 6 9.81 -0.24 -1.15
N PRO A 7 9.26 -0.89 -2.21
CA PRO A 7 8.07 -1.71 -2.08
C PRO A 7 8.31 -2.87 -1.11
N LEU A 8 7.49 -2.94 -0.06
CA LEU A 8 7.57 -3.99 0.96
C LEU A 8 6.30 -4.82 0.98
N TRP A 9 6.46 -6.12 1.21
CA TRP A 9 5.37 -7.03 1.55
C TRP A 9 5.88 -8.21 2.35
N HIS A 10 5.00 -8.78 3.14
CA HIS A 10 5.28 -10.06 3.81
C HIS A 10 4.56 -11.16 3.05
N ASP A 11 5.32 -12.11 2.51
CA ASP A 11 4.76 -13.27 1.81
C ASP A 11 4.08 -14.22 2.80
N ALA A 12 2.78 -14.08 2.91
CA ALA A 12 1.96 -14.87 3.81
C ALA A 12 0.73 -15.48 3.09
N GLY A 13 0.76 -15.51 1.77
CA GLY A 13 -0.32 -16.07 0.95
C GLY A 13 -1.48 -15.11 0.73
N LEU A 14 -2.65 -15.66 0.46
CA LEU A 14 -3.86 -14.90 0.16
C LEU A 14 -4.37 -14.14 1.39
N ASN A 15 -4.95 -12.96 1.15
CA ASN A 15 -5.64 -12.14 2.15
C ASN A 15 -4.77 -11.79 3.37
N THR A 16 -3.57 -11.29 3.10
CA THR A 16 -2.68 -10.77 4.13
C THR A 16 -2.99 -9.30 4.40
N HIS A 17 -3.07 -8.93 5.68
CA HIS A 17 -3.29 -7.56 6.12
C HIS A 17 -2.09 -7.09 6.95
N LEU A 18 -1.47 -6.00 6.53
CA LEU A 18 -0.32 -5.39 7.21
C LEU A 18 -0.64 -3.97 7.65
N ILE A 19 0.02 -3.57 8.74
CA ILE A 19 0.02 -2.19 9.24
C ILE A 19 1.44 -1.68 9.10
N PHE A 20 1.59 -0.52 8.47
CA PHE A 20 2.84 0.24 8.43
C PHE A 20 2.65 1.51 9.26
N ARG A 21 3.65 1.87 10.05
CA ARG A 21 3.61 3.03 10.91
C ARG A 21 4.95 3.76 10.90
N ALA A 22 4.91 5.07 10.75
CA ALA A 22 6.03 5.97 10.95
C ALA A 22 5.64 7.04 11.96
N ASP A 23 6.58 7.37 12.86
CA ASP A 23 6.46 8.41 13.87
C ASP A 23 7.51 9.49 13.61
N GLY A 24 7.13 10.76 13.71
CA GLY A 24 8.03 11.92 13.48
C GLY A 24 7.25 13.22 13.36
N ASP A 25 7.93 14.33 13.17
CA ASP A 25 7.27 15.59 12.80
C ASP A 25 7.07 15.64 11.28
N PHE A 26 5.87 15.33 10.86
CA PHE A 26 5.46 15.35 9.45
C PHE A 26 4.59 16.56 9.08
N SER A 27 4.52 17.55 9.95
CA SER A 27 3.72 18.76 9.74
C SER A 27 4.15 19.50 8.47
N GLY A 28 3.20 19.84 7.63
CA GLY A 28 3.43 20.50 6.33
C GLY A 28 4.03 19.61 5.25
N ALA A 29 4.20 18.31 5.50
CA ALA A 29 4.72 17.36 4.52
C ALA A 29 3.66 16.85 3.56
N VAL A 30 4.11 16.22 2.48
CA VAL A 30 3.29 15.45 1.54
C VAL A 30 3.59 13.97 1.75
N PHE A 31 2.56 13.20 2.03
CA PHE A 31 2.60 11.75 2.11
C PHE A 31 2.22 11.16 0.75
N ARG A 32 3.08 10.32 0.20
CA ARG A 32 2.91 9.59 -1.05
C ARG A 32 2.78 8.12 -0.79
N ILE A 33 1.82 7.46 -1.44
CA ILE A 33 1.60 6.02 -1.30
C ILE A 33 1.22 5.37 -2.63
N ALA A 34 1.79 4.19 -2.86
CA ALA A 34 1.32 3.22 -3.82
C ALA A 34 1.22 1.86 -3.13
N ALA A 35 0.11 1.18 -3.26
CA ALA A 35 -0.07 -0.14 -2.66
C ALA A 35 -0.97 -1.04 -3.51
N ALA A 36 -0.90 -2.34 -3.27
CA ALA A 36 -1.83 -3.34 -3.77
C ALA A 36 -2.19 -4.32 -2.64
N ASP A 37 -3.50 -4.66 -2.43
CA ASP A 37 -4.64 -4.27 -3.31
C ASP A 37 -5.34 -3.00 -2.83
N PHE A 38 -5.59 -2.85 -1.51
CA PHE A 38 -6.25 -1.69 -0.91
C PHE A 38 -5.50 -1.20 0.31
N TYR A 39 -5.59 0.09 0.56
CA TYR A 39 -5.05 0.68 1.76
C TYR A 39 -6.01 1.69 2.40
N LYS A 40 -5.81 1.93 3.69
CA LYS A 40 -6.35 3.06 4.44
C LYS A 40 -5.19 3.79 5.09
N VAL A 41 -5.27 5.11 5.13
CA VAL A 41 -4.28 5.98 5.77
C VAL A 41 -4.93 6.73 6.91
N TYR A 42 -4.20 6.85 8.00
CA TYR A 42 -4.55 7.63 9.17
C TYR A 42 -3.38 8.57 9.52
N ALA A 43 -3.68 9.80 9.88
CA ALA A 43 -2.76 10.79 10.44
C ALA A 43 -3.20 11.07 11.88
N ASP A 44 -2.31 10.85 12.87
CA ASP A 44 -2.59 10.98 14.30
C ASP A 44 -3.90 10.27 14.73
N GLY A 45 -4.16 9.10 14.17
CA GLY A 45 -5.38 8.31 14.41
C GLY A 45 -6.61 8.76 13.63
N ALA A 46 -6.63 9.96 13.04
CA ALA A 46 -7.72 10.43 12.18
C ALA A 46 -7.64 9.82 10.79
N PHE A 47 -8.78 9.38 10.24
CA PHE A 47 -8.84 8.83 8.89
C PHE A 47 -8.53 9.91 7.85
N LEU A 48 -7.51 9.68 7.03
CA LEU A 48 -7.06 10.60 5.99
C LEU A 48 -7.59 10.23 4.61
N GLY A 49 -7.54 8.95 4.27
CA GLY A 49 -8.00 8.48 2.97
C GLY A 49 -7.84 6.99 2.75
N PHE A 50 -8.28 6.52 1.59
CA PHE A 50 -8.14 5.14 1.16
C PHE A 50 -7.88 5.06 -0.35
N GLY A 51 -7.30 3.96 -0.79
CA GLY A 51 -7.01 3.68 -2.19
C GLY A 51 -6.42 2.29 -2.39
N PRO A 52 -5.76 2.09 -3.53
CA PRO A 52 -5.71 2.98 -4.68
C PRO A 52 -6.97 2.85 -5.56
N ALA A 53 -7.17 3.79 -6.48
CA ALA A 53 -8.05 3.55 -7.61
C ALA A 53 -7.46 2.45 -8.50
N ARG A 54 -8.35 1.67 -9.16
CA ARG A 54 -7.93 0.56 -10.01
C ARG A 54 -6.97 1.02 -11.12
N ALA A 55 -5.86 0.31 -11.27
CA ALA A 55 -4.92 0.48 -12.36
C ALA A 55 -4.86 -0.77 -13.24
N ALA A 56 -4.20 -0.69 -14.39
CA ALA A 56 -3.93 -1.84 -15.23
C ALA A 56 -2.92 -2.79 -14.54
N LYS A 57 -2.91 -4.07 -14.95
CA LYS A 57 -1.97 -5.07 -14.43
C LYS A 57 -0.51 -4.60 -14.60
N GLY A 58 0.27 -4.69 -13.54
CA GLY A 58 1.68 -4.25 -13.52
C GLY A 58 1.87 -2.74 -13.34
N TYR A 59 0.79 -2.00 -13.10
CA TYR A 59 0.82 -0.58 -12.77
C TYR A 59 0.20 -0.35 -11.40
N ALA A 60 0.72 0.62 -10.69
CA ALA A 60 0.14 1.10 -9.45
C ALA A 60 0.02 2.62 -9.51
N ARG A 61 -1.10 3.13 -9.02
CA ARG A 61 -1.32 4.56 -8.86
C ARG A 61 -0.58 5.05 -7.62
N VAL A 62 0.01 6.22 -7.69
CA VAL A 62 0.52 6.95 -6.54
C VAL A 62 -0.54 7.96 -6.12
N ASP A 63 -0.99 7.86 -4.88
CA ASP A 63 -1.87 8.85 -4.28
C ASP A 63 -1.05 9.75 -3.35
N GLU A 64 -1.38 11.04 -3.29
CA GLU A 64 -0.72 12.03 -2.46
C GLU A 64 -1.70 12.66 -1.48
N TYR A 65 -1.25 12.86 -0.24
CA TYR A 65 -2.01 13.46 0.85
C TYR A 65 -1.18 14.55 1.53
N SER A 66 -1.77 15.72 1.74
CA SER A 66 -1.13 16.79 2.52
C SER A 66 -1.29 16.53 4.01
N LEU A 67 -0.21 16.64 4.76
CA LEU A 67 -0.17 16.50 6.21
C LEU A 67 -0.06 17.90 6.83
N ALA A 68 -1.17 18.43 7.38
CA ALA A 68 -1.18 19.79 7.96
C ALA A 68 -0.40 19.84 9.29
N ALA A 69 -0.85 19.09 10.29
CA ALA A 69 -0.13 18.82 11.54
C ALA A 69 -0.20 17.32 11.76
N CYS A 70 0.93 16.64 11.81
CA CYS A 70 0.96 15.18 11.85
C CYS A 70 2.26 14.68 12.51
N HIS A 71 2.11 13.78 13.49
CA HIS A 71 3.22 13.14 14.19
C HIS A 71 3.25 11.62 13.98
N GLU A 72 2.12 11.03 13.56
CA GLU A 72 2.03 9.61 13.22
C GLU A 72 1.33 9.43 11.88
N VAL A 73 1.94 8.70 10.97
CA VAL A 73 1.26 8.15 9.80
C VAL A 73 1.12 6.65 9.96
N ARG A 74 -0.12 6.15 9.92
CA ARG A 74 -0.45 4.74 9.95
C ARG A 74 -1.17 4.32 8.68
N ILE A 75 -0.67 3.25 8.06
CA ILE A 75 -1.21 2.69 6.82
C ILE A 75 -1.69 1.27 7.13
N GLU A 76 -2.93 0.96 6.81
CA GLU A 76 -3.46 -0.41 6.84
C GLU A 76 -3.59 -0.90 5.40
N VAL A 77 -2.85 -1.93 5.03
CA VAL A 77 -2.87 -2.49 3.67
C VAL A 77 -3.47 -3.88 3.67
N ALA A 78 -4.44 -4.10 2.79
CA ALA A 78 -5.05 -5.40 2.53
C ALA A 78 -4.55 -5.93 1.19
N GLY A 79 -3.81 -7.03 1.21
CA GLY A 79 -3.36 -7.77 0.04
C GLY A 79 -4.18 -9.03 -0.15
N TYR A 80 -5.11 -9.00 -1.08
CA TYR A 80 -6.02 -10.14 -1.32
C TYR A 80 -5.39 -11.22 -2.18
N GLY A 81 -4.48 -10.85 -3.11
CA GLY A 81 -3.83 -11.79 -4.03
C GLY A 81 -4.77 -12.46 -5.01
N CYS A 82 -5.94 -11.89 -5.27
CA CYS A 82 -6.94 -12.42 -6.20
C CYS A 82 -7.49 -11.32 -7.13
N SER A 83 -8.05 -11.74 -8.27
CA SER A 83 -8.78 -10.85 -9.17
C SER A 83 -10.23 -10.69 -8.72
N SER A 84 -10.73 -9.47 -8.80
CA SER A 84 -12.14 -9.11 -8.55
C SER A 84 -12.57 -8.00 -9.49
N LEU A 85 -13.79 -7.49 -9.31
CA LEU A 85 -14.25 -6.28 -10.04
C LEU A 85 -13.38 -5.05 -9.71
N SER A 86 -12.81 -4.99 -8.50
CA SER A 86 -12.04 -3.85 -7.99
C SER A 86 -10.53 -4.06 -8.05
N THR A 87 -10.06 -5.32 -8.12
CA THR A 87 -8.64 -5.66 -8.03
C THR A 87 -8.19 -6.48 -9.21
N VAL A 88 -6.94 -6.31 -9.62
CA VAL A 88 -6.26 -7.16 -10.60
C VAL A 88 -5.21 -7.95 -9.86
N ARG A 89 -5.22 -9.27 -10.00
CA ARG A 89 -4.22 -10.14 -9.34
C ARG A 89 -2.81 -9.72 -9.71
N GLN A 90 -2.09 -9.26 -8.73
CA GLN A 90 -0.68 -8.91 -8.77
C GLN A 90 -0.07 -9.16 -7.40
N GLN A 91 1.25 -9.08 -7.31
CA GLN A 91 1.93 -9.16 -6.02
C GLN A 91 1.49 -7.98 -5.15
N SER A 92 1.04 -8.27 -3.93
CA SER A 92 0.73 -7.22 -2.96
C SER A 92 1.99 -6.50 -2.52
N PHE A 93 1.89 -5.22 -2.27
CA PHE A 93 3.00 -4.39 -1.79
C PHE A 93 2.47 -3.11 -1.13
N CYS A 94 3.33 -2.48 -0.34
CA CYS A 94 3.20 -1.10 0.11
C CYS A 94 4.50 -0.36 -0.19
N CYS A 95 4.40 0.78 -0.84
CA CYS A 95 5.50 1.71 -1.09
C CYS A 95 5.01 3.10 -0.68
N ALA A 96 5.65 3.70 0.32
CA ALA A 96 5.21 4.96 0.88
C ALA A 96 6.40 5.84 1.28
N GLU A 97 6.22 7.15 1.14
CA GLU A 97 7.24 8.16 1.38
C GLU A 97 6.60 9.45 1.91
N ILE A 98 7.22 10.06 2.90
CA ILE A 98 6.82 11.37 3.44
C ILE A 98 7.90 12.37 3.08
N VAL A 99 7.52 13.45 2.39
CA VAL A 99 8.46 14.43 1.82
C VAL A 99 8.04 15.84 2.22
N ARG A 100 8.99 16.66 2.68
CA ARG A 100 8.81 18.09 2.96
C ARG A 100 9.95 18.86 2.32
N ASP A 101 9.64 19.84 1.48
CA ASP A 101 10.62 20.71 0.82
C ASP A 101 11.73 19.96 0.05
N GLY A 102 11.40 18.80 -0.52
CA GLY A 102 12.34 17.93 -1.23
C GLY A 102 13.14 16.99 -0.33
N GLU A 103 13.05 17.11 0.99
CA GLU A 103 13.65 16.21 1.96
C GLU A 103 12.72 15.03 2.27
N ILE A 104 13.27 13.82 2.31
CA ILE A 104 12.55 12.59 2.67
C ILE A 104 12.62 12.41 4.18
N LEU A 105 11.49 12.60 4.85
CA LEU A 105 11.37 12.47 6.30
C LEU A 105 11.18 11.01 6.73
N ALA A 106 10.44 10.22 5.93
CA ALA A 106 10.26 8.78 6.17
C ALA A 106 9.99 8.03 4.86
N ALA A 107 10.45 6.79 4.77
CA ALA A 107 10.26 5.92 3.60
C ALA A 107 10.10 4.45 4.02
N THR A 108 9.25 3.70 3.29
CA THR A 108 9.16 2.24 3.45
C THR A 108 10.50 1.58 3.12
N GLY A 109 10.86 0.58 3.92
CA GLY A 109 12.17 -0.07 3.86
C GLY A 109 13.21 0.52 4.82
N PHE A 110 12.92 1.66 5.45
CA PHE A 110 13.85 2.37 6.34
C PHE A 110 13.18 2.81 7.64
N ASP A 111 12.13 3.62 7.56
CA ASP A 111 11.60 4.36 8.69
C ASP A 111 10.20 3.87 9.12
N PHE A 112 9.51 3.14 8.25
CA PHE A 112 8.21 2.56 8.59
C PHE A 112 8.38 1.20 9.29
N ALA A 113 7.88 1.10 10.52
CA ALA A 113 7.68 -0.19 11.18
C ALA A 113 6.53 -0.94 10.49
N CYS A 114 6.68 -2.26 10.30
CA CYS A 114 5.67 -3.10 9.69
C CYS A 114 5.24 -4.21 10.64
N MET A 115 3.93 -4.42 10.77
CA MET A 115 3.38 -5.50 11.57
C MET A 115 2.15 -6.12 10.90
N ARG A 116 1.85 -7.38 11.25
CA ARG A 116 0.66 -8.06 10.79
C ARG A 116 -0.58 -7.55 11.54
N ASN A 117 -1.66 -7.28 10.81
CA ASN A 117 -2.93 -6.91 11.43
C ASN A 117 -3.68 -8.18 11.89
N HIS A 118 -3.54 -8.52 13.18
CA HIS A 118 -4.18 -9.70 13.78
C HIS A 118 -5.69 -9.54 14.02
N GLN A 119 -6.24 -8.35 13.91
CA GLN A 119 -7.68 -8.11 14.05
C GLN A 119 -8.48 -8.54 12.81
N ARG A 120 -7.80 -8.84 11.71
CA ARG A 120 -8.41 -9.29 10.46
C ARG A 120 -8.22 -10.80 10.28
N ARG A 121 -9.29 -11.50 9.87
CA ARG A 121 -9.16 -12.89 9.42
C ARG A 121 -8.30 -12.95 8.18
N GLN A 122 -7.20 -13.68 8.26
CA GLN A 122 -6.28 -13.86 7.14
C GLN A 122 -6.57 -15.14 6.33
N LYS A 123 -7.20 -16.13 6.97
CA LYS A 123 -7.53 -17.41 6.32
C LYS A 123 -8.94 -17.31 5.72
N VAL A 124 -9.03 -16.92 4.46
CA VAL A 124 -10.27 -16.91 3.69
C VAL A 124 -10.08 -17.72 2.42
N VAL A 125 -11.14 -18.41 2.01
CA VAL A 125 -11.18 -19.11 0.73
C VAL A 125 -11.91 -18.19 -0.26
N PRO A 126 -11.30 -17.82 -1.39
CA PRO A 126 -11.99 -17.03 -2.40
C PRO A 126 -13.14 -17.87 -2.98
N ILE A 127 -14.35 -17.35 -2.91
CA ILE A 127 -15.50 -17.94 -3.59
C ILE A 127 -15.49 -17.36 -5.01
N SER A 128 -15.06 -18.17 -5.97
CA SER A 128 -15.12 -17.80 -7.39
C SER A 128 -16.39 -18.40 -8.00
N ILE A 129 -17.25 -17.55 -8.55
CA ILE A 129 -18.40 -17.99 -9.35
C ILE A 129 -17.96 -18.32 -10.78
N CYS A 130 -16.78 -17.90 -11.21
CA CYS A 130 -16.20 -18.19 -12.52
C CYS A 130 -14.74 -18.60 -12.39
N THR A 131 -14.47 -19.88 -12.52
CA THR A 131 -13.12 -20.43 -12.56
C THR A 131 -12.56 -20.34 -13.98
N PHE A 132 -11.95 -19.21 -14.32
CA PHE A 132 -11.07 -19.17 -15.49
C PHE A 132 -9.63 -19.31 -15.00
N TYR A 133 -9.04 -20.48 -15.24
CA TYR A 133 -7.61 -20.71 -15.04
C TYR A 133 -6.84 -20.05 -16.17
N TYR A 134 -6.22 -18.90 -15.90
CA TYR A 134 -5.13 -18.41 -16.73
C TYR A 134 -3.82 -18.61 -15.96
N PHE A 135 -2.99 -19.52 -16.43
CA PHE A 135 -1.59 -19.61 -16.02
C PHE A 135 -0.79 -18.58 -16.84
N GLU A 136 -0.42 -17.49 -16.23
CA GLU A 136 0.56 -16.57 -16.81
C GLU A 136 1.83 -16.55 -15.95
N PHE A 137 2.96 -16.74 -16.62
CA PHE A 137 4.28 -16.53 -16.05
C PHE A 137 4.43 -15.04 -15.69
N ILE A 138 4.65 -14.74 -14.41
CA ILE A 138 4.80 -13.37 -13.91
C ILE A 138 6.27 -12.96 -14.07
N THR A 139 6.56 -12.08 -15.01
CA THR A 139 7.77 -11.28 -14.97
C THR A 139 7.56 -10.11 -14.02
N ASN A 140 8.24 -10.14 -12.88
CA ASN A 140 8.08 -9.17 -11.77
C ASN A 140 8.65 -7.78 -12.11
N LYS A 141 7.91 -6.96 -12.84
CA LYS A 141 8.19 -5.52 -12.90
C LYS A 141 6.90 -4.74 -12.68
N ILE A 142 6.78 -4.17 -11.49
CA ILE A 142 5.74 -3.20 -11.15
C ILE A 142 6.21 -1.84 -11.70
N ARG A 143 5.39 -1.21 -12.53
CA ARG A 143 5.61 0.17 -12.98
C ARG A 143 4.71 1.10 -12.17
N ILE A 144 5.32 2.12 -11.58
CA ILE A 144 4.62 3.16 -10.83
C ILE A 144 4.40 4.33 -11.77
N ILE A 145 3.13 4.73 -11.93
CA ILE A 145 2.73 5.91 -12.72
C ILE A 145 2.31 7.01 -11.75
N PRO A 146 2.88 8.23 -11.89
CA PRO A 146 2.37 9.41 -11.18
C PRO A 146 0.98 9.78 -11.72
N THR A 147 0.17 10.35 -10.85
CA THR A 147 -1.15 10.94 -11.19
C THR A 147 -0.99 12.32 -11.77
#